data_8f04b9819f00df0f6b094033202f08d8
#
_entry.id   8f04b9819f00df0f6b094033202f08d8
#
_cell.length_a   1.000
_cell.length_b   1.000
_cell.length_c   1.000
_cell.angle_alpha   90.00
_cell.angle_beta   90.00
_cell.angle_gamma   90.00
#
_symmetry.space_group_name_H-M   'P 1'
#
loop_
_entity.id
_entity.type
_entity.pdbx_description
1 polymer ?
#
loop_
_entity_poly.entity_id
_entity_poly.type
_entity_poly.pdbx_seq_one_letter_code
_entity_poly.pdbx_strand_id
1 'polypeptide(L)'
;MLFSVHGEVLPVFRLLRLRARRVPALIGDAKDVLLKLYDADAEYSADALEGIYDSLEKVSARVLKQDVDDQAAGAALSAIAKEEDLNGRIRRNVMDTRRAVSFMMRSRMLNAEQFEEARQILRDIDSLDSHTAFVFDKINFLMDATVGFININQNKVIKIFSVASVALLPPTLIASIYGMNFKFMPELEQAWGYPFALCLMVASVAAPFIYFRRKGWLR
;
A
#
# COMPACT_ATOMS: atom_id res chain seq x y z
N MET A 1 2.55 -42.54 -18.19
CA MET A 1 2.90 -42.56 -16.77
C MET A 1 3.27 -41.13 -16.38
N LEU A 2 2.71 -40.60 -15.30
CA LEU A 2 2.97 -39.23 -14.80
C LEU A 2 3.76 -39.33 -13.50
N PHE A 3 4.86 -38.60 -13.40
CA PHE A 3 5.65 -38.43 -12.19
C PHE A 3 5.63 -36.98 -11.77
N SER A 4 5.36 -36.70 -10.49
CA SER A 4 5.49 -35.38 -9.91
C SER A 4 6.57 -35.40 -8.83
N VAL A 5 7.41 -34.37 -8.81
CA VAL A 5 8.44 -34.16 -7.79
C VAL A 5 8.16 -32.81 -7.13
N HIS A 6 7.94 -32.83 -5.82
CA HIS A 6 7.70 -31.62 -5.04
C HIS A 6 8.33 -31.76 -3.65
N GLY A 7 8.86 -30.66 -3.10
CA GLY A 7 9.52 -30.65 -1.78
C GLY A 7 8.56 -30.74 -0.60
N GLU A 8 7.30 -30.33 -0.82
CA GLU A 8 6.24 -30.29 0.22
C GLU A 8 4.93 -30.83 -0.32
N VAL A 9 4.02 -31.20 0.58
CA VAL A 9 2.67 -31.64 0.20
C VAL A 9 1.82 -30.43 -0.18
N LEU A 10 1.67 -30.19 -1.47
CA LEU A 10 0.87 -29.07 -1.98
C LEU A 10 -0.64 -29.33 -1.79
N PRO A 11 -1.41 -28.33 -1.37
CA PRO A 11 -2.87 -28.44 -1.17
C PRO A 11 -3.61 -28.95 -2.41
N VAL A 12 -3.18 -28.53 -3.60
CA VAL A 12 -3.74 -28.92 -4.91
C VAL A 12 -3.73 -30.45 -5.10
N PHE A 13 -2.64 -31.14 -4.77
CA PHE A 13 -2.58 -32.60 -4.87
C PHE A 13 -3.52 -33.30 -3.89
N ARG A 14 -3.68 -32.74 -2.69
CA ARG A 14 -4.62 -33.26 -1.70
C ARG A 14 -6.06 -33.11 -2.18
N LEU A 15 -6.39 -31.96 -2.72
CA LEU A 15 -7.71 -31.64 -3.25
C LEU A 15 -8.08 -32.57 -4.41
N LEU A 16 -7.20 -32.70 -5.39
CA LEU A 16 -7.40 -33.59 -6.52
C LEU A 16 -7.61 -35.06 -6.09
N ARG A 17 -6.81 -35.54 -5.13
CA ARG A 17 -6.97 -36.89 -4.58
C ARG A 17 -8.33 -37.10 -3.93
N LEU A 18 -8.84 -36.11 -3.23
CA LEU A 18 -10.19 -36.15 -2.61
C LEU A 18 -11.29 -36.13 -3.66
N ARG A 19 -11.17 -35.30 -4.72
CA ARG A 19 -12.10 -35.22 -5.85
C ARG A 19 -12.14 -36.56 -6.62
N ALA A 20 -10.98 -37.12 -6.94
CA ALA A 20 -10.88 -38.40 -7.64
C ALA A 20 -11.46 -39.58 -6.85
N ARG A 21 -11.39 -39.58 -5.53
CA ARG A 21 -12.05 -40.62 -4.69
C ARG A 21 -13.56 -40.52 -4.70
N ARG A 22 -14.12 -39.30 -4.84
CA ARG A 22 -15.58 -39.10 -4.88
C ARG A 22 -16.17 -39.39 -6.26
N VAL A 23 -15.41 -39.12 -7.31
CA VAL A 23 -15.83 -39.28 -8.72
C VAL A 23 -14.77 -40.11 -9.45
N PRO A 24 -14.85 -41.47 -9.42
CA PRO A 24 -13.85 -42.35 -10.05
C PRO A 24 -13.69 -42.10 -11.55
N ALA A 25 -14.74 -41.64 -12.24
CA ALA A 25 -14.71 -41.32 -13.67
C ALA A 25 -13.97 -40.01 -14.01
N LEU A 26 -13.55 -39.24 -13.01
CA LEU A 26 -12.84 -37.95 -13.20
C LEU A 26 -11.50 -38.09 -13.90
N ILE A 27 -10.86 -39.26 -13.78
CA ILE A 27 -9.50 -39.55 -14.26
C ILE A 27 -9.52 -40.80 -15.11
N GLY A 28 -9.36 -40.66 -16.42
CA GLY A 28 -9.19 -41.77 -17.35
C GLY A 28 -7.73 -42.08 -17.63
N ASP A 29 -6.88 -41.08 -17.77
CA ASP A 29 -5.45 -41.26 -18.08
C ASP A 29 -4.55 -40.26 -17.32
N ALA A 30 -3.24 -40.32 -17.59
CA ALA A 30 -2.24 -39.45 -16.98
C ALA A 30 -2.36 -37.97 -17.39
N LYS A 31 -2.96 -37.70 -18.54
CA LYS A 31 -3.18 -36.33 -19.05
C LYS A 31 -4.34 -35.67 -18.35
N ASP A 32 -5.41 -36.43 -18.04
CA ASP A 32 -6.51 -35.94 -17.20
C ASP A 32 -6.00 -35.51 -15.83
N VAL A 33 -5.13 -36.29 -15.19
CA VAL A 33 -4.50 -35.93 -13.92
C VAL A 33 -3.80 -34.57 -14.04
N LEU A 34 -3.05 -34.36 -15.11
CA LEU A 34 -2.29 -33.13 -15.32
C LEU A 34 -3.20 -31.93 -15.59
N LEU A 35 -4.23 -32.09 -16.42
CA LEU A 35 -5.23 -31.04 -16.67
C LEU A 35 -5.98 -30.66 -15.40
N LYS A 36 -6.45 -31.66 -14.63
CA LYS A 36 -7.12 -31.41 -13.33
C LYS A 36 -6.22 -30.77 -12.30
N LEU A 37 -4.89 -31.00 -12.37
CA LEU A 37 -3.94 -30.27 -11.51
C LEU A 37 -3.84 -28.80 -11.92
N TYR A 38 -3.77 -28.51 -13.23
CA TYR A 38 -3.73 -27.12 -13.72
C TYR A 38 -5.05 -26.37 -13.47
N ASP A 39 -6.17 -27.07 -13.59
CA ASP A 39 -7.49 -26.52 -13.25
C ASP A 39 -7.56 -26.14 -11.76
N ALA A 40 -7.17 -27.08 -10.89
CA ALA A 40 -7.12 -26.84 -9.45
C ALA A 40 -6.08 -25.77 -9.05
N ASP A 41 -4.98 -25.61 -9.79
CA ASP A 41 -3.99 -24.54 -9.58
C ASP A 41 -4.55 -23.17 -9.98
N ALA A 42 -5.34 -23.09 -11.06
CA ALA A 42 -6.05 -21.88 -11.42
C ALA A 42 -7.11 -21.49 -10.37
N GLU A 43 -7.91 -22.46 -9.86
CA GLU A 43 -8.86 -22.22 -8.75
C GLU A 43 -8.13 -21.70 -7.51
N TYR A 44 -7.01 -22.33 -7.11
CA TYR A 44 -6.22 -21.89 -5.96
C TYR A 44 -5.64 -20.49 -6.13
N SER A 45 -5.22 -20.14 -7.34
CA SER A 45 -4.76 -18.79 -7.68
C SER A 45 -5.89 -17.76 -7.61
N ALA A 46 -7.12 -18.12 -8.00
CA ALA A 46 -8.31 -17.29 -7.85
C ALA A 46 -8.64 -17.01 -6.38
N ASP A 47 -8.66 -18.04 -5.53
CA ASP A 47 -8.90 -17.91 -4.09
C ASP A 47 -7.84 -17.01 -3.43
N ALA A 48 -6.57 -17.16 -3.83
CA ALA A 48 -5.49 -16.34 -3.32
C ALA A 48 -5.63 -14.86 -3.73
N LEU A 49 -6.10 -14.57 -4.96
CA LEU A 49 -6.42 -13.21 -5.41
C LEU A 49 -7.58 -12.60 -4.62
N GLU A 50 -8.61 -13.36 -4.32
CA GLU A 50 -9.71 -12.90 -3.46
C GLU A 50 -9.20 -12.49 -2.08
N GLY A 51 -8.30 -13.28 -1.49
CA GLY A 51 -7.62 -12.94 -0.24
C GLY A 51 -6.83 -11.62 -0.31
N ILE A 52 -6.16 -11.33 -1.44
CA ILE A 52 -5.49 -10.05 -1.67
C ILE A 52 -6.51 -8.90 -1.73
N TYR A 53 -7.63 -9.08 -2.43
CA TYR A 53 -8.69 -8.06 -2.49
C TYR A 53 -9.19 -7.68 -1.10
N ASP A 54 -9.51 -8.66 -0.26
CA ASP A 54 -9.96 -8.46 1.11
C ASP A 54 -8.94 -7.73 1.96
N SER A 55 -7.66 -8.08 1.80
CA SER A 55 -6.56 -7.44 2.51
C SER A 55 -6.40 -5.97 2.08
N LEU A 56 -6.40 -5.71 0.77
CA LEU A 56 -6.29 -4.35 0.22
C LEU A 56 -7.51 -3.48 0.57
N GLU A 57 -8.70 -4.05 0.70
CA GLU A 57 -9.88 -3.33 1.16
C GLU A 57 -9.73 -2.86 2.60
N LYS A 58 -9.23 -3.72 3.49
CA LYS A 58 -8.92 -3.36 4.88
C LYS A 58 -7.85 -2.28 4.97
N VAL A 59 -6.81 -2.35 4.14
CA VAL A 59 -5.77 -1.30 4.03
C VAL A 59 -6.38 0.00 3.53
N SER A 60 -7.16 -0.04 2.47
CA SER A 60 -7.86 1.11 1.89
C SER A 60 -8.73 1.82 2.92
N ALA A 61 -9.53 1.07 3.67
CA ALA A 61 -10.39 1.61 4.73
C ALA A 61 -9.61 2.31 5.85
N ARG A 62 -8.36 1.91 6.11
CA ARG A 62 -7.48 2.54 7.08
C ARG A 62 -6.79 3.79 6.53
N VAL A 63 -6.22 3.69 5.33
CA VAL A 63 -5.45 4.76 4.69
C VAL A 63 -6.33 5.94 4.32
N LEU A 64 -7.56 5.71 3.87
CA LEU A 64 -8.49 6.78 3.47
C LEU A 64 -9.18 7.50 4.66
N LYS A 65 -8.97 7.07 5.90
CA LYS A 65 -9.36 7.83 7.08
C LYS A 65 -8.40 9.01 7.27
N GLN A 66 -8.95 10.21 7.45
CA GLN A 66 -8.21 11.49 7.45
C GLN A 66 -7.13 11.67 8.54
N ASP A 67 -7.05 10.77 9.55
CA ASP A 67 -6.09 10.83 10.67
C ASP A 67 -5.23 9.56 10.73
N VAL A 68 -4.46 9.32 9.67
CA VAL A 68 -3.46 8.24 9.66
C VAL A 68 -2.16 8.76 10.30
N ASP A 69 -1.77 8.20 11.44
CA ASP A 69 -0.46 8.47 12.04
C ASP A 69 0.66 7.77 11.26
N ASP A 70 1.91 8.17 11.50
CA ASP A 70 3.08 7.63 10.81
C ASP A 70 3.24 6.12 11.02
N GLN A 71 2.84 5.60 12.20
CA GLN A 71 2.93 4.18 12.50
C GLN A 71 1.90 3.38 11.69
N ALA A 72 0.65 3.88 11.60
CA ALA A 72 -0.39 3.27 10.79
C ALA A 72 -0.06 3.33 9.28
N ALA A 73 0.54 4.43 8.81
CA ALA A 73 1.01 4.54 7.44
C ALA A 73 2.14 3.55 7.13
N GLY A 74 3.11 3.37 8.03
CA GLY A 74 4.17 2.37 7.90
C GLY A 74 3.63 0.93 7.88
N ALA A 75 2.65 0.61 8.73
CA ALA A 75 1.98 -0.68 8.74
C ALA A 75 1.18 -0.92 7.44
N ALA A 76 0.53 0.11 6.89
CA ALA A 76 -0.17 0.03 5.62
C ALA A 76 0.79 -0.24 4.46
N LEU A 77 1.93 0.46 4.37
CA LEU A 77 2.95 0.22 3.35
C LEU A 77 3.51 -1.20 3.42
N SER A 78 3.77 -1.70 4.63
CA SER A 78 4.24 -3.09 4.82
C SER A 78 3.21 -4.11 4.36
N ALA A 79 1.92 -3.89 4.65
CA ALA A 79 0.85 -4.75 4.18
C ALA A 79 0.72 -4.70 2.65
N ILE A 80 0.76 -3.52 2.04
CA ILE A 80 0.71 -3.34 0.58
C ILE A 80 1.87 -4.08 -0.10
N ALA A 81 3.10 -3.96 0.42
CA ALA A 81 4.27 -4.64 -0.13
C ALA A 81 4.15 -6.17 -0.07
N LYS A 82 3.53 -6.71 0.99
CA LYS A 82 3.26 -8.15 1.11
C LYS A 82 2.27 -8.62 0.06
N GLU A 83 1.20 -7.87 -0.18
CA GLU A 83 0.20 -8.22 -1.20
C GLU A 83 0.76 -8.06 -2.62
N GLU A 84 1.69 -7.12 -2.84
CA GLU A 84 2.41 -6.97 -4.11
C GLU A 84 3.25 -8.22 -4.42
N ASP A 85 4.07 -8.71 -3.47
CA ASP A 85 4.86 -9.93 -3.65
C ASP A 85 3.97 -11.14 -3.94
N LEU A 86 2.85 -11.29 -3.21
CA LEU A 86 1.90 -12.37 -3.43
C LEU A 86 1.25 -12.29 -4.82
N ASN A 87 0.80 -11.11 -5.24
CA ASN A 87 0.24 -10.90 -6.58
C ASN A 87 1.26 -11.22 -7.67
N GLY A 88 2.51 -10.80 -7.49
CA GLY A 88 3.60 -11.12 -8.42
C GLY A 88 3.88 -12.62 -8.54
N ARG A 89 3.78 -13.36 -7.44
CA ARG A 89 3.90 -14.83 -7.42
C ARG A 89 2.75 -15.51 -8.15
N ILE A 90 1.51 -15.08 -7.88
CA ILE A 90 0.31 -15.60 -8.55
C ILE A 90 0.44 -15.36 -10.05
N ARG A 91 0.77 -14.15 -10.47
CA ARG A 91 0.93 -13.82 -11.89
C ARG A 91 1.96 -14.69 -12.58
N ARG A 92 3.11 -14.93 -11.95
CA ARG A 92 4.14 -15.83 -12.47
C ARG A 92 3.62 -17.26 -12.64
N ASN A 93 2.93 -17.78 -11.61
CA ASN A 93 2.34 -19.10 -11.63
C ASN A 93 1.32 -19.24 -12.78
N VAL A 94 0.40 -18.31 -12.90
CA VAL A 94 -0.62 -18.24 -13.96
C VAL A 94 0.02 -18.24 -15.36
N MET A 95 1.10 -17.48 -15.55
CA MET A 95 1.82 -17.44 -16.84
C MET A 95 2.55 -18.74 -17.14
N ASP A 96 3.12 -19.42 -16.14
CA ASP A 96 3.81 -20.69 -16.33
C ASP A 96 2.81 -21.82 -16.64
N THR A 97 1.67 -21.84 -15.93
CA THR A 97 0.56 -22.77 -16.22
C THR A 97 0.01 -22.56 -17.63
N ARG A 98 -0.17 -21.30 -18.05
CA ARG A 98 -0.56 -20.96 -19.44
C ARG A 98 0.38 -21.54 -20.48
N ARG A 99 1.71 -21.40 -20.26
CA ARG A 99 2.71 -21.97 -21.17
C ARG A 99 2.62 -23.49 -21.24
N ALA A 100 2.46 -24.14 -20.09
CA ALA A 100 2.38 -25.60 -20.01
C ALA A 100 1.12 -26.14 -20.73
N VAL A 101 -0.06 -25.59 -20.44
CA VAL A 101 -1.32 -25.99 -21.08
C VAL A 101 -1.28 -25.71 -22.59
N SER A 102 -0.78 -24.55 -23.01
CA SER A 102 -0.62 -24.21 -24.43
C SER A 102 0.34 -25.16 -25.16
N PHE A 103 1.40 -25.63 -24.50
CA PHE A 103 2.30 -26.63 -25.04
C PHE A 103 1.59 -27.98 -25.24
N MET A 104 0.81 -28.43 -24.26
CA MET A 104 0.03 -29.67 -24.36
C MET A 104 -0.94 -29.63 -25.53
N MET A 105 -1.62 -28.53 -25.77
CA MET A 105 -2.55 -28.37 -26.90
C MET A 105 -1.82 -28.43 -28.25
N ARG A 106 -0.66 -27.78 -28.37
CA ARG A 106 0.12 -27.77 -29.63
C ARG A 106 0.74 -29.11 -29.95
N SER A 107 1.11 -29.93 -28.96
CA SER A 107 1.75 -31.18 -29.12
C SER A 107 0.85 -32.30 -29.64
N ARG A 108 -0.43 -32.04 -29.86
CA ARG A 108 -1.47 -32.99 -30.33
C ARG A 108 -1.56 -34.27 -29.45
N MET A 109 -1.21 -34.15 -28.18
CA MET A 109 -1.29 -35.26 -27.24
C MET A 109 -2.67 -35.46 -26.63
N LEU A 110 -3.54 -34.43 -26.72
CA LEU A 110 -4.87 -34.43 -26.13
C LEU A 110 -5.92 -35.02 -27.06
N ASN A 111 -6.88 -35.74 -26.49
CA ASN A 111 -8.11 -36.11 -27.20
C ASN A 111 -9.07 -34.88 -27.28
N ALA A 112 -10.22 -35.04 -27.94
CA ALA A 112 -11.15 -33.94 -28.17
C ALA A 112 -11.71 -33.35 -26.85
N GLU A 113 -12.02 -34.19 -25.87
CA GLU A 113 -12.55 -33.79 -24.56
C GLU A 113 -11.48 -33.06 -23.74
N GLN A 114 -10.29 -33.63 -23.64
CA GLN A 114 -9.13 -33.02 -22.98
C GLN A 114 -8.72 -31.68 -23.63
N PHE A 115 -8.90 -31.57 -24.94
CA PHE A 115 -8.61 -30.32 -25.66
C PHE A 115 -9.60 -29.21 -25.28
N GLU A 116 -10.88 -29.52 -25.14
CA GLU A 116 -11.88 -28.53 -24.68
C GLU A 116 -11.67 -28.14 -23.21
N GLU A 117 -11.28 -29.09 -22.37
CA GLU A 117 -10.89 -28.82 -20.99
C GLU A 117 -9.68 -27.89 -20.92
N ALA A 118 -8.61 -28.18 -21.68
CA ALA A 118 -7.44 -27.31 -21.77
C ALA A 118 -7.77 -25.90 -22.26
N ARG A 119 -8.73 -25.77 -23.20
CA ARG A 119 -9.25 -24.49 -23.68
C ARG A 119 -9.99 -23.75 -22.58
N GLN A 120 -10.75 -24.43 -21.73
CA GLN A 120 -11.42 -23.83 -20.59
C GLN A 120 -10.41 -23.29 -19.60
N ILE A 121 -9.42 -24.09 -19.21
CA ILE A 121 -8.32 -23.69 -18.31
C ILE A 121 -7.61 -22.43 -18.84
N LEU A 122 -7.36 -22.34 -20.15
CA LEU A 122 -6.74 -21.15 -20.73
C LEU A 122 -7.63 -19.89 -20.62
N ARG A 123 -8.96 -20.03 -20.75
CA ARG A 123 -9.87 -18.89 -20.53
C ARG A 123 -9.85 -18.42 -19.08
N ASP A 124 -9.82 -19.34 -18.15
CA ASP A 124 -9.77 -19.02 -16.73
C ASP A 124 -8.44 -18.34 -16.37
N ILE A 125 -7.33 -18.81 -16.93
CA ILE A 125 -6.00 -18.19 -16.83
C ILE A 125 -5.97 -16.79 -17.43
N ASP A 126 -6.61 -16.54 -18.57
CA ASP A 126 -6.69 -15.23 -19.20
C ASP A 126 -7.50 -14.23 -18.32
N SER A 127 -8.56 -14.72 -17.67
CA SER A 127 -9.29 -13.95 -16.66
C SER A 127 -8.41 -13.62 -15.46
N LEU A 128 -7.68 -14.60 -14.93
CA LEU A 128 -6.78 -14.41 -13.78
C LEU A 128 -5.64 -13.42 -14.08
N ASP A 129 -5.04 -13.47 -15.27
CA ASP A 129 -4.00 -12.50 -15.68
C ASP A 129 -4.56 -11.07 -15.68
N SER A 130 -5.78 -10.89 -16.18
CA SER A 130 -6.47 -9.59 -16.14
C SER A 130 -6.74 -9.13 -14.70
N HIS A 131 -7.13 -10.04 -13.81
CA HIS A 131 -7.34 -9.74 -12.39
C HIS A 131 -6.02 -9.39 -11.67
N THR A 132 -4.92 -10.11 -11.95
CA THR A 132 -3.60 -9.76 -11.37
C THR A 132 -3.14 -8.38 -11.80
N ALA A 133 -3.42 -7.96 -13.05
CA ALA A 133 -3.12 -6.62 -13.54
C ALA A 133 -3.94 -5.56 -12.80
N PHE A 134 -5.24 -5.78 -12.63
CA PHE A 134 -6.10 -4.87 -11.86
C PHE A 134 -5.66 -4.75 -10.39
N VAL A 135 -5.31 -5.86 -9.74
CA VAL A 135 -4.76 -5.86 -8.38
C VAL A 135 -3.48 -5.04 -8.30
N PHE A 136 -2.59 -5.18 -9.28
CA PHE A 136 -1.35 -4.40 -9.36
C PHE A 136 -1.62 -2.89 -9.44
N ASP A 137 -2.58 -2.46 -10.26
CA ASP A 137 -2.98 -1.06 -10.36
C ASP A 137 -3.57 -0.53 -9.04
N LYS A 138 -4.40 -1.35 -8.36
CA LYS A 138 -4.96 -1.02 -7.05
C LYS A 138 -3.87 -0.89 -5.97
N ILE A 139 -2.86 -1.77 -6.00
CA ILE A 139 -1.68 -1.72 -5.12
C ILE A 139 -0.92 -0.40 -5.33
N ASN A 140 -0.61 -0.03 -6.56
CA ASN A 140 0.08 1.21 -6.89
C ASN A 140 -0.71 2.43 -6.42
N PHE A 141 -2.02 2.46 -6.69
CA PHE A 141 -2.89 3.53 -6.20
C PHE A 141 -2.85 3.67 -4.67
N LEU A 142 -2.94 2.56 -3.93
CA LEU A 142 -2.91 2.60 -2.45
C LEU A 142 -1.53 3.00 -1.92
N MET A 143 -0.46 2.60 -2.59
CA MET A 143 0.90 3.03 -2.26
C MET A 143 1.05 4.55 -2.43
N ASP A 144 0.67 5.08 -3.58
CA ASP A 144 0.74 6.52 -3.88
C ASP A 144 -0.14 7.33 -2.90
N ALA A 145 -1.35 6.86 -2.63
CA ALA A 145 -2.24 7.49 -1.65
C ALA A 145 -1.61 7.52 -0.24
N THR A 146 -1.01 6.39 0.20
CA THR A 146 -0.37 6.31 1.52
C THR A 146 0.81 7.28 1.63
N VAL A 147 1.68 7.33 0.62
CA VAL A 147 2.79 8.29 0.55
C VAL A 147 2.28 9.73 0.52
N GLY A 148 1.20 9.99 -0.22
CA GLY A 148 0.53 11.29 -0.25
C GLY A 148 0.06 11.74 1.14
N PHE A 149 -0.55 10.86 1.94
CA PHE A 149 -0.97 11.18 3.31
C PHE A 149 0.22 11.43 4.24
N ILE A 150 1.30 10.65 4.14
CA ILE A 150 2.54 10.92 4.88
C ILE A 150 3.06 12.33 4.57
N ASN A 151 3.13 12.71 3.31
CA ASN A 151 3.56 14.05 2.89
C ASN A 151 2.65 15.16 3.43
N ILE A 152 1.33 14.94 3.45
CA ILE A 152 0.37 15.89 4.02
C ILE A 152 0.63 16.06 5.52
N ASN A 153 0.86 14.98 6.27
CA ASN A 153 1.14 15.04 7.70
C ASN A 153 2.47 15.72 7.99
N GLN A 154 3.53 15.40 7.25
CA GLN A 154 4.82 16.09 7.37
C GLN A 154 4.69 17.59 7.10
N ASN A 155 3.92 17.98 6.09
CA ASN A 155 3.66 19.40 5.80
C ASN A 155 2.89 20.11 6.94
N LYS A 156 1.95 19.40 7.62
CA LYS A 156 1.28 19.95 8.82
C LYS A 156 2.29 20.23 9.93
N VAL A 157 3.19 19.29 10.22
CA VAL A 157 4.23 19.44 11.24
C VAL A 157 5.17 20.61 10.90
N ILE A 158 5.65 20.67 9.66
CA ILE A 158 6.52 21.77 9.19
C ILE A 158 5.82 23.13 9.35
N LYS A 159 4.51 23.21 9.02
CA LYS A 159 3.73 24.46 9.20
C LYS A 159 3.68 24.88 10.67
N ILE A 160 3.42 23.95 11.60
CA ILE A 160 3.34 24.24 13.03
C ILE A 160 4.69 24.79 13.51
N PHE A 161 5.80 24.12 13.19
CA PHE A 161 7.14 24.59 13.57
C PHE A 161 7.49 25.95 12.94
N SER A 162 7.13 26.16 11.68
CA SER A 162 7.38 27.44 10.99
C SER A 162 6.62 28.58 11.64
N VAL A 163 5.33 28.38 11.96
CA VAL A 163 4.51 29.38 12.65
C VAL A 163 5.08 29.68 14.04
N ALA A 164 5.44 28.64 14.81
CA ALA A 164 6.01 28.82 16.14
C ALA A 164 7.34 29.59 16.08
N SER A 165 8.23 29.26 15.15
CA SER A 165 9.53 29.93 14.98
C SER A 165 9.34 31.40 14.61
N VAL A 166 8.48 31.71 13.63
CA VAL A 166 8.21 33.10 13.20
C VAL A 166 7.54 33.93 14.32
N ALA A 167 6.76 33.25 15.17
CA ALA A 167 6.11 33.94 16.31
C ALA A 167 7.08 34.20 17.47
N LEU A 168 8.07 33.28 17.73
CA LEU A 168 8.96 33.37 18.88
C LEU A 168 10.25 34.14 18.61
N LEU A 169 10.76 34.15 17.37
CA LEU A 169 12.03 34.79 17.02
C LEU A 169 12.03 36.35 17.30
N PRO A 170 11.01 37.12 16.87
CA PRO A 170 11.04 38.56 17.10
C PRO A 170 11.02 38.96 18.59
N PRO A 171 10.16 38.39 19.46
CA PRO A 171 10.21 38.69 20.89
C PRO A 171 11.55 38.33 21.53
N THR A 172 12.13 37.19 21.12
CA THR A 172 13.43 36.78 21.63
C THR A 172 14.53 37.78 21.23
N LEU A 173 14.48 38.29 19.99
CA LEU A 173 15.40 39.31 19.52
C LEU A 173 15.25 40.63 20.34
N ILE A 174 14.00 41.06 20.58
CA ILE A 174 13.72 42.23 21.40
C ILE A 174 14.28 42.05 22.83
N ALA A 175 13.96 40.92 23.45
CA ALA A 175 14.48 40.60 24.79
C ALA A 175 16.02 40.56 24.84
N SER A 176 16.63 40.01 23.78
CA SER A 176 18.13 39.94 23.68
C SER A 176 18.73 41.33 23.53
N ILE A 177 18.14 42.24 22.75
CA ILE A 177 18.61 43.65 22.59
C ILE A 177 18.52 44.37 23.91
N TYR A 178 17.39 44.33 24.59
CA TYR A 178 17.19 44.98 25.89
C TYR A 178 17.98 44.30 27.05
N GLY A 179 18.40 43.03 26.87
CA GLY A 179 19.25 42.32 27.80
C GLY A 179 20.76 42.58 27.60
N MET A 180 21.18 43.38 26.62
CA MET A 180 22.58 43.70 26.37
C MET A 180 23.09 44.72 27.40
N ASN A 181 24.36 44.56 27.84
CA ASN A 181 25.01 45.42 28.83
C ASN A 181 25.67 46.66 28.19
N PHE A 182 24.96 47.39 27.35
CA PHE A 182 25.47 48.66 26.83
C PHE A 182 25.27 49.81 27.81
N LYS A 183 26.28 50.75 27.91
CA LYS A 183 26.20 51.91 28.81
C LYS A 183 25.22 52.97 28.39
N PHE A 184 24.89 53.04 27.12
CA PHE A 184 23.96 54.05 26.56
C PHE A 184 22.78 53.38 25.89
N MET A 185 21.75 53.10 26.66
CA MET A 185 20.42 52.69 26.20
C MET A 185 19.40 53.65 26.77
N PRO A 186 19.03 54.70 26.02
CA PRO A 186 18.15 55.78 26.55
C PRO A 186 16.78 55.26 26.95
N GLU A 187 16.31 54.18 26.38
CA GLU A 187 15.01 53.57 26.69
C GLU A 187 14.97 52.91 28.09
N LEU A 188 16.11 52.47 28.61
CA LEU A 188 16.22 51.82 29.94
C LEU A 188 16.14 52.84 31.09
N GLU A 189 16.46 54.11 30.85
CA GLU A 189 16.40 55.17 31.82
C GLU A 189 14.98 55.75 31.95
N GLN A 190 14.07 55.39 31.02
CA GLN A 190 12.70 55.91 30.99
C GLN A 190 11.76 54.94 31.77
N ALA A 191 10.90 55.51 32.62
CA ALA A 191 9.93 54.72 33.39
C ALA A 191 8.93 53.91 32.52
N TRP A 192 8.72 54.30 31.27
CA TRP A 192 7.86 53.62 30.31
C TRP A 192 8.61 52.59 29.43
N GLY A 193 9.96 52.52 29.50
CA GLY A 193 10.75 51.65 28.65
C GLY A 193 10.40 50.18 28.80
N TYR A 194 10.25 49.69 30.04
CA TYR A 194 9.86 48.29 30.29
C TYR A 194 8.43 47.95 29.78
N PRO A 195 7.38 48.74 30.09
CA PRO A 195 6.05 48.48 29.50
C PRO A 195 6.05 48.54 27.97
N PHE A 196 6.82 49.43 27.36
CA PHE A 196 6.96 49.52 25.91
C PHE A 196 7.59 48.27 25.31
N ALA A 197 8.67 47.79 25.87
CA ALA A 197 9.32 46.55 25.41
C ALA A 197 8.38 45.35 25.50
N LEU A 198 7.59 45.22 26.58
CA LEU A 198 6.58 44.19 26.71
C LEU A 198 5.47 44.30 25.64
N CYS A 199 4.95 45.51 25.41
CA CYS A 199 3.96 45.73 24.37
C CYS A 199 4.52 45.36 22.96
N LEU A 200 5.76 45.72 22.68
CA LEU A 200 6.44 45.42 21.43
C LEU A 200 6.62 43.91 21.25
N MET A 201 7.00 43.17 22.31
CA MET A 201 7.10 41.69 22.27
C MET A 201 5.72 41.07 22.00
N VAL A 202 4.67 41.50 22.71
CA VAL A 202 3.31 40.96 22.49
C VAL A 202 2.82 41.28 21.08
N ALA A 203 3.02 42.50 20.58
CA ALA A 203 2.66 42.85 19.21
C ALA A 203 3.41 42.04 18.16
N SER A 204 4.71 41.77 18.42
CA SER A 204 5.55 40.96 17.51
C SER A 204 5.12 39.49 17.44
N VAL A 205 4.50 38.92 18.48
CA VAL A 205 3.86 37.61 18.46
C VAL A 205 2.51 37.65 17.77
N ALA A 206 1.69 38.65 18.11
CA ALA A 206 0.32 38.75 17.61
C ALA A 206 0.25 38.95 16.09
N ALA A 207 1.14 39.77 15.53
CA ALA A 207 1.15 40.08 14.10
C ALA A 207 1.32 38.87 13.19
N PRO A 208 2.34 37.98 13.36
CA PRO A 208 2.45 36.74 12.58
C PRO A 208 1.27 35.78 12.80
N PHE A 209 0.76 35.70 14.04
CA PHE A 209 -0.37 34.82 14.36
C PHE A 209 -1.65 35.23 13.62
N ILE A 210 -1.95 36.54 13.59
CA ILE A 210 -3.09 37.11 12.85
C ILE A 210 -2.89 36.89 11.34
N TYR A 211 -1.67 37.07 10.83
CA TYR A 211 -1.34 36.87 9.43
C TYR A 211 -1.56 35.41 8.99
N PHE A 212 -1.00 34.43 9.72
CA PHE A 212 -1.14 33.01 9.40
C PHE A 212 -2.57 32.51 9.59
N ARG A 213 -3.30 33.03 10.58
CA ARG A 213 -4.72 32.73 10.75
C ARG A 213 -5.55 33.23 9.56
N ARG A 214 -5.29 34.44 9.06
CA ARG A 214 -5.96 34.97 7.84
C ARG A 214 -5.63 34.19 6.59
N LYS A 215 -4.43 33.66 6.47
CA LYS A 215 -4.01 32.76 5.36
C LYS A 215 -4.55 31.34 5.48
N GLY A 216 -5.25 30.96 6.55
CA GLY A 216 -5.80 29.63 6.76
C GLY A 216 -4.75 28.57 7.13
N TRP A 217 -3.54 28.96 7.56
CA TRP A 217 -2.49 28.03 7.97
C TRP A 217 -2.71 27.43 9.36
N LEU A 218 -3.54 28.08 10.17
CA LEU A 218 -3.88 27.73 11.56
C LEU A 218 -5.32 27.15 11.68
N ARG A 219 -5.83 26.58 10.60
CA ARG A 219 -7.11 25.84 10.62
C ARG A 219 -6.85 24.36 10.71
#